data_2fa31f0af45ffab5df303811125f1ead
#
_entry.id   2fa31f0af45ffab5df303811125f1ead
#
_cell.length_a   1.000
_cell.length_b   1.000
_cell.length_c   1.000
_cell.angle_alpha   90.00
_cell.angle_beta   90.00
_cell.angle_gamma   90.00
#
_symmetry.space_group_name_H-M   'P 1'
#
loop_
_entity.id
_entity.type
_entity.pdbx_description
1 polymer ?
#
loop_
_entity_poly.entity_id
_entity_poly.type
_entity_poly.pdbx_seq_one_letter_code
_entity_poly.pdbx_strand_id
1 'polypeptide(L)' 'MENEVRLNIKLTADLLDRIKVVAKEKQLTVSSLTRLLLINYVETFERDRKNTESKN' A
#
# COMPACT_ATOMS: atom_id res chain seq x y z
N MET A 1 -6.10 -11.44 13.31
CA MET A 1 -6.41 -10.97 13.32
C MET A 1 -7.65 -10.63 13.22
N GLU A 2 -8.17 -10.34 13.88
CA GLU A 2 -9.42 -10.26 13.99
C GLU A 2 -9.98 -8.99 13.66
N ASN A 3 -9.32 -8.03 13.37
CA ASN A 3 -9.89 -6.74 13.08
C ASN A 3 -9.72 -6.35 11.64
N GLU A 4 -10.10 -7.25 10.79
CA GLU A 4 -9.98 -6.93 9.38
C GLU A 4 -11.14 -6.05 8.96
N VAL A 5 -10.83 -4.99 8.28
CA VAL A 5 -11.81 -4.06 7.80
C VAL A 5 -11.66 -3.93 6.30
N ARG A 6 -12.80 -3.88 5.60
CA ARG A 6 -12.73 -3.74 4.17
C ARG A 6 -12.50 -2.31 3.79
N LEU A 7 -11.69 -2.10 2.79
CA LEU A 7 -11.41 -0.78 2.28
C LEU A 7 -11.75 -0.75 0.81
N ASN A 8 -12.61 0.17 0.41
CA ASN A 8 -12.96 0.34 -0.99
C ASN A 8 -12.21 1.53 -1.54
N ILE A 9 -11.42 1.30 -2.54
CA ILE A 9 -10.62 2.37 -3.14
C ILE A 9 -10.98 2.48 -4.60
N LYS A 10 -11.15 3.69 -5.07
CA LYS A 10 -11.41 3.93 -6.47
C LYS A 10 -10.11 4.16 -7.19
N LEU A 11 -9.90 3.42 -8.25
CA LEU A 11 -8.70 3.55 -9.07
C LEU A 11 -9.10 3.78 -10.50
N THR A 12 -8.22 4.42 -11.25
CA THR A 12 -8.46 4.51 -12.69
C THR A 12 -8.19 3.14 -13.29
N ALA A 13 -8.80 2.89 -14.42
CA ALA A 13 -8.59 1.61 -15.10
C ALA A 13 -7.12 1.43 -15.46
N ASP A 14 -6.48 2.52 -15.86
CA ASP A 14 -5.08 2.45 -16.24
C ASP A 14 -4.20 2.04 -15.07
N LEU A 15 -4.44 2.65 -13.92
CA LEU A 15 -3.64 2.33 -12.74
C LEU A 15 -3.88 0.90 -12.29
N LEU A 16 -5.13 0.47 -12.35
CA LEU A 16 -5.46 -0.90 -11.96
C LEU A 16 -4.75 -1.90 -12.85
N ASP A 17 -4.70 -1.62 -14.16
CA ASP A 17 -4.02 -2.51 -15.08
C ASP A 17 -2.54 -2.61 -14.75
N ARG A 18 -1.93 -1.48 -14.42
CA ARG A 18 -0.52 -1.48 -14.06
C ARG A 18 -0.28 -2.29 -12.80
N ILE A 19 -1.16 -2.16 -11.84
CA ILE A 19 -1.03 -2.91 -10.60
C ILE A 19 -1.16 -4.39 -10.87
N LYS A 20 -2.07 -4.77 -11.76
CA LYS A 20 -2.24 -6.18 -12.10
C LYS A 20 -0.98 -6.76 -12.71
N VAL A 21 -0.32 -5.99 -13.56
CA VAL A 21 0.90 -6.45 -14.18
C VAL A 21 1.98 -6.68 -13.14
N VAL A 22 2.14 -5.75 -12.23
CA VAL A 22 3.15 -5.87 -11.19
C VAL A 22 2.83 -7.05 -10.27
N ALA A 23 1.58 -7.21 -9.92
CA ALA A 23 1.19 -8.31 -9.05
C ALA A 23 1.52 -9.65 -9.70
N LYS A 24 1.25 -9.76 -10.98
CA LYS A 24 1.53 -10.98 -11.70
C LYS A 24 3.03 -11.26 -11.74
N GLU A 25 3.83 -10.22 -11.96
CA GLU A 25 5.26 -10.39 -12.00
C GLU A 25 5.81 -10.87 -10.66
N LYS A 26 5.20 -10.41 -9.58
CA LYS A 26 5.66 -10.78 -8.26
C LYS A 26 4.91 -12.00 -7.73
N GLN A 27 4.03 -12.54 -8.55
CA GLN A 27 3.25 -13.73 -8.16
C GLN A 27 2.41 -13.46 -6.93
N LEU A 28 1.81 -12.28 -6.90
CA LEU A 28 0.93 -11.88 -5.81
C LEU A 28 -0.45 -11.59 -6.36
N THR A 29 -1.43 -11.63 -5.48
CA THR A 29 -2.74 -11.14 -5.88
C THR A 29 -2.72 -9.63 -5.80
N VAL A 30 -3.67 -8.99 -6.48
CA VAL A 30 -3.77 -7.54 -6.44
C VAL A 30 -3.99 -7.07 -5.00
N SER A 31 -4.81 -7.79 -4.25
CA SER A 31 -5.06 -7.42 -2.86
C SER A 31 -3.80 -7.49 -2.02
N SER A 32 -3.03 -8.54 -2.18
CA SER A 32 -1.80 -8.69 -1.41
C SER A 32 -0.81 -7.60 -1.76
N LEU A 33 -0.66 -7.31 -3.04
CA LEU A 33 0.26 -6.27 -3.46
C LEU A 33 -0.18 -4.91 -2.91
N THR A 34 -1.45 -4.62 -3.02
CA THR A 34 -1.97 -3.34 -2.53
C THR A 34 -1.73 -3.21 -1.03
N ARG A 35 -1.96 -4.29 -0.29
CA ARG A 35 -1.74 -4.26 1.14
C ARG A 35 -0.29 -3.97 1.48
N LEU A 36 0.62 -4.62 0.78
CA LEU A 36 2.04 -4.39 1.02
C LEU A 36 2.43 -2.95 0.71
N LEU A 37 1.91 -2.42 -0.38
CA LEU A 37 2.22 -1.04 -0.74
C LEU A 37 1.72 -0.07 0.32
N LEU A 38 0.52 -0.31 0.82
CA LEU A 38 -0.03 0.57 1.85
C LEU A 38 0.76 0.48 3.13
N ILE A 39 1.14 -0.72 3.53
CA ILE A 39 1.93 -0.89 4.73
C ILE A 39 3.25 -0.14 4.60
N ASN A 40 3.92 -0.32 3.48
CA ASN A 40 5.19 0.35 3.26
C ASN A 40 5.04 1.86 3.26
N TYR A 41 4.00 2.35 2.64
CA TYR A 41 3.80 3.79 2.58
C TYR A 41 3.54 4.36 3.98
N VAL A 42 2.68 3.69 4.73
CA VAL A 42 2.35 4.18 6.06
C VAL A 42 3.57 4.16 6.97
N GLU A 43 4.33 3.08 6.91
CA GLU A 43 5.52 2.97 7.76
C GLU A 43 6.55 4.01 7.39
N THR A 44 6.71 4.26 6.11
CA THR A 44 7.67 5.27 5.67
C THR A 44 7.23 6.65 6.12
N PHE A 45 5.94 6.93 5.99
CA PHE A 45 5.42 8.21 6.40
C PHE A 45 5.62 8.43 7.90
N GLU A 46 5.34 7.42 8.67
CA GLU A 46 5.48 7.54 10.12
C GLU A 46 6.94 7.71 10.53
N ARG A 47 7.83 7.02 9.84
CA ARG A 47 9.24 7.18 10.13
C ARG A 47 9.72 8.58 9.82
N ASP A 48 9.33 9.11 8.68
CA ASP A 48 9.72 10.46 8.31
C ASP A 48 9.15 11.47 9.27
N ARG A 49 7.92 11.27 9.67
CA ARG A 49 7.29 12.18 10.59
C ARG A 49 8.00 12.19 11.94
N LYS A 50 8.40 11.00 12.38
CA LYS A 50 9.12 10.90 13.62
C LYS A 50 10.44 11.65 13.56
N ASN A 51 11.15 11.49 12.46
CA ASN A 51 12.41 12.17 12.26
C ASN A 51 12.22 13.67 12.27
N THR A 52 11.18 14.15 11.65
CA THR A 52 10.90 15.56 11.59
C THR A 52 10.61 16.10 12.98
N GLU A 53 9.85 15.35 13.75
CA GLU A 53 9.55 15.77 15.10
C GLU A 53 10.78 15.79 15.98
N SER A 54 11.67 14.84 15.75
CA SER A 54 12.90 14.80 16.51
C SER A 54 13.73 16.04 16.28
N LYS A 55 13.69 16.56 15.09
CA LYS A 55 14.47 17.73 14.78
C LYS A 55 13.95 18.96 15.45
N ASN A 56 12.71 18.96 15.76
CA ASN A 56 12.13 20.10 16.43
C ASN A 56 12.36 20.00 17.92
#